data_41c3fa20a763b224768e0edf33415e41
#
_entry.id   41c3fa20a763b224768e0edf33415e41
#
_cell.length_a   1.000
_cell.length_b   1.000
_cell.length_c   1.000
_cell.angle_alpha   90.00
_cell.angle_beta   90.00
_cell.angle_gamma   90.00
#
_symmetry.space_group_name_H-M   'P 1'
#
loop_
_entity.id
_entity.type
_entity.pdbx_description
1 polymer ?
#
loop_
_entity_poly.entity_id
_entity_poly.type
_entity_poly.pdbx_seq_one_letter_code
_entity_poly.pdbx_strand_id
1 'polypeptide(L)'
;MTVKFSYITSGERLSRVYESLREEPYIFLDTEVSNDRIRLVQLGGKEDIFILDLFDLGEEGVLFLRELLSSKGIVGHNLKFDLKYLYSYGIEPYAVFDTMIASQLLGDTDKHSLQKVAMHYLGQVLDKGLQASNWGQPFLGKEQLEYAALDVKVVR
;
A
#
# COMPACT_ATOMS: atom_id res chain seq x y z
N MET A 1 -14.70 -5.70 -9.39
CA MET A 1 -15.13 -5.18 -8.07
C MET A 1 -14.68 -3.74 -7.96
N THR A 2 -15.56 -2.77 -7.79
CA THR A 2 -15.17 -1.35 -7.69
C THR A 2 -14.62 -1.09 -6.29
N VAL A 3 -13.41 -0.55 -6.19
CA VAL A 3 -12.77 -0.16 -4.93
C VAL A 3 -12.96 1.34 -4.74
N LYS A 4 -13.49 1.75 -3.59
CA LYS A 4 -13.57 3.17 -3.23
C LYS A 4 -12.26 3.59 -2.59
N PHE A 5 -11.64 4.63 -3.12
CA PHE A 5 -10.40 5.20 -2.60
C PHE A 5 -10.34 6.71 -2.81
N SER A 6 -9.40 7.37 -2.15
CA SER A 6 -9.07 8.78 -2.36
C SER A 6 -7.65 8.90 -2.90
N TYR A 7 -7.48 9.53 -4.06
CA TYR A 7 -6.17 9.84 -4.65
C TYR A 7 -5.67 11.20 -4.15
N ILE A 8 -4.50 11.23 -3.55
CA ILE A 8 -3.94 12.37 -2.81
C ILE A 8 -2.69 12.86 -3.54
N THR A 9 -2.78 14.06 -4.11
CA THR A 9 -1.74 14.72 -4.91
C THR A 9 -1.36 16.10 -4.37
N SER A 10 -1.98 16.56 -3.27
CA SER A 10 -1.66 17.84 -2.64
C SER A 10 -1.64 17.72 -1.12
N GLY A 11 -0.73 18.46 -0.48
CA GLY A 11 -0.53 18.45 0.98
C GLY A 11 -1.75 18.88 1.78
N GLU A 12 -2.57 19.79 1.25
CA GLU A 12 -3.82 20.23 1.88
C GLU A 12 -4.76 19.06 2.25
N ARG A 13 -4.65 17.93 1.54
CA ARG A 13 -5.49 16.76 1.76
C ARG A 13 -4.90 15.75 2.76
N LEU A 14 -3.65 15.92 3.19
CA LEU A 14 -2.97 15.02 4.13
C LEU A 14 -3.60 15.05 5.52
N SER A 15 -4.13 16.20 5.95
CA SER A 15 -4.87 16.30 7.22
C SER A 15 -6.06 15.34 7.27
N ARG A 16 -6.79 15.17 6.17
CA ARG A 16 -7.90 14.20 6.08
C ARG A 16 -7.40 12.76 6.20
N VAL A 17 -6.28 12.43 5.58
CA VAL A 17 -5.66 11.10 5.70
C VAL A 17 -5.29 10.83 7.15
N TYR A 18 -4.66 11.80 7.81
CA TYR A 18 -4.29 11.71 9.22
C TYR A 18 -5.51 11.47 10.11
N GLU A 19 -6.55 12.28 9.99
CA GLU A 19 -7.78 12.16 10.80
C GLU A 19 -8.47 10.81 10.63
N SER A 20 -8.45 10.23 9.41
CA SER A 20 -9.03 8.91 9.16
C SER A 20 -8.18 7.77 9.76
N LEU A 21 -6.85 7.90 9.79
CA LEU A 21 -5.94 6.81 10.15
C LEU A 21 -5.34 6.93 11.55
N ARG A 22 -5.45 8.08 12.23
CA ARG A 22 -4.77 8.33 13.52
C ARG A 22 -5.15 7.35 14.63
N GLU A 23 -6.38 6.89 14.67
CA GLU A 23 -6.87 5.96 15.68
C GLU A 23 -6.66 4.47 15.31
N GLU A 24 -6.24 4.19 14.07
CA GLU A 24 -5.96 2.83 13.63
C GLU A 24 -4.65 2.34 14.28
N PRO A 25 -4.63 1.16 14.94
CA PRO A 25 -3.41 0.62 15.55
C PRO A 25 -2.40 0.12 14.51
N TYR A 26 -2.89 -0.25 13.34
CA TYR A 26 -2.10 -0.68 12.17
C TYR A 26 -2.75 -0.18 10.89
N ILE A 27 -1.95 -0.07 9.85
CA ILE A 27 -2.34 0.42 8.53
C ILE A 27 -1.98 -0.65 7.50
N PHE A 28 -2.90 -0.97 6.61
CA PHE A 28 -2.61 -1.81 5.45
C PHE A 28 -1.83 -0.99 4.43
N LEU A 29 -0.72 -1.53 3.93
CA LEU A 29 0.21 -0.78 3.09
C LEU A 29 0.68 -1.61 1.90
N ASP A 30 0.82 -0.93 0.77
CA ASP A 30 1.51 -1.39 -0.43
C ASP A 30 2.20 -0.20 -1.11
N THR A 31 3.14 -0.44 -2.03
CA THR A 31 3.83 0.62 -2.77
C THR A 31 3.96 0.30 -4.25
N GLU A 32 3.92 1.35 -5.09
CA GLU A 32 4.29 1.26 -6.49
C GLU A 32 5.55 2.08 -6.76
N VAL A 33 6.51 1.45 -7.42
CA VAL A 33 7.86 2.00 -7.62
C VAL A 33 8.12 2.22 -9.11
N SER A 34 8.78 3.32 -9.42
CA SER A 34 9.30 3.61 -10.76
C SER A 34 10.69 4.22 -10.67
N ASN A 35 11.64 3.70 -11.47
CA ASN A 35 13.02 4.17 -11.51
C ASN A 35 13.68 4.27 -10.13
N ASP A 36 13.57 3.21 -9.34
CA ASP A 36 14.09 3.11 -7.96
C ASP A 36 13.54 4.19 -6.99
N ARG A 37 12.39 4.77 -7.30
CA ARG A 37 11.69 5.75 -6.45
C ARG A 37 10.26 5.30 -6.19
N ILE A 38 9.78 5.49 -4.96
CA ILE A 38 8.36 5.29 -4.67
C ILE A 38 7.55 6.33 -5.44
N ARG A 39 6.62 5.86 -6.27
CA ARG A 39 5.60 6.68 -6.90
C ARG A 39 4.36 6.77 -6.04
N LEU A 40 3.79 5.64 -5.68
CA LEU A 40 2.58 5.58 -4.87
C LEU A 40 2.84 4.88 -3.54
N VAL A 41 2.18 5.37 -2.50
CA VAL A 41 1.99 4.66 -1.23
C VAL A 41 0.50 4.52 -1.00
N GLN A 42 0.02 3.29 -0.98
CA GLN A 42 -1.36 2.96 -0.65
C GLN A 42 -1.48 2.73 0.85
N LEU A 43 -2.43 3.40 1.48
CA LEU A 43 -2.73 3.28 2.90
C LEU A 43 -4.18 2.87 3.08
N GLY A 44 -4.43 1.75 3.75
CA GLY A 44 -5.76 1.29 4.12
C GLY A 44 -5.98 1.32 5.63
N GLY A 45 -7.04 1.99 6.05
CA GLY A 45 -7.59 1.85 7.38
C GLY A 45 -8.76 0.86 7.39
N LYS A 46 -9.56 0.86 8.45
CA LYS A 46 -10.74 0.00 8.58
C LYS A 46 -11.78 0.27 7.49
N GLU A 47 -12.01 1.53 7.13
CA GLU A 47 -13.05 1.93 6.18
C GLU A 47 -12.48 2.54 4.89
N ASP A 48 -11.46 3.38 5.02
CA ASP A 48 -10.94 4.19 3.94
C ASP A 48 -9.68 3.60 3.31
N ILE A 49 -9.47 3.90 2.02
CA ILE A 49 -8.22 3.64 1.30
C ILE A 49 -7.76 4.95 0.67
N PHE A 50 -6.49 5.27 0.88
CA PHE A 50 -5.82 6.44 0.33
C PHE A 50 -4.65 6.00 -0.55
N ILE A 51 -4.48 6.66 -1.69
CA ILE A 51 -3.32 6.50 -2.57
C ILE A 51 -2.58 7.84 -2.57
N LEU A 52 -1.41 7.88 -1.97
CA LEU A 52 -0.56 9.05 -1.92
C LEU A 52 0.42 9.02 -3.09
N ASP A 53 0.42 10.05 -3.93
CA ASP A 53 1.36 10.20 -5.03
C ASP A 53 2.58 11.02 -4.57
N LEU A 54 3.70 10.34 -4.32
CA LEU A 54 4.91 11.01 -3.83
C LEU A 54 5.64 11.82 -4.91
N PHE A 55 5.33 11.62 -6.19
CA PHE A 55 5.88 12.50 -7.23
C PHE A 55 5.25 13.89 -7.18
N ASP A 56 3.97 13.98 -6.82
CA ASP A 56 3.26 15.24 -6.66
C ASP A 56 3.43 15.85 -5.25
N LEU A 57 3.39 15.00 -4.21
CA LEU A 57 3.52 15.43 -2.81
C LEU A 57 4.96 15.78 -2.41
N GLY A 58 5.96 15.18 -3.06
CA GLY A 58 7.37 15.44 -2.77
C GLY A 58 7.75 15.17 -1.32
N GLU A 59 8.55 16.07 -0.75
CA GLU A 59 9.05 15.97 0.63
C GLU A 59 7.92 16.02 1.68
N GLU A 60 6.86 16.77 1.42
CA GLU A 60 5.72 16.88 2.34
C GLU A 60 5.04 15.50 2.55
N GLY A 61 4.86 14.74 1.48
CA GLY A 61 4.33 13.37 1.57
C GLY A 61 5.25 12.43 2.33
N VAL A 62 6.56 12.55 2.15
CA VAL A 62 7.56 11.76 2.88
C VAL A 62 7.55 12.07 4.38
N LEU A 63 7.53 13.35 4.75
CA LEU A 63 7.47 13.78 6.16
C LEU A 63 6.17 13.31 6.82
N PHE A 64 5.06 13.42 6.13
CA PHE A 64 3.77 12.92 6.58
C PHE A 64 3.83 11.42 6.87
N LEU A 65 4.37 10.61 5.96
CA LEU A 65 4.49 9.16 6.14
C LEU A 65 5.42 8.79 7.30
N ARG A 66 6.54 9.49 7.47
CA ARG A 66 7.44 9.30 8.61
C ARG A 66 6.70 9.50 9.93
N GLU A 67 5.97 10.59 10.06
CA GLU A 67 5.22 10.91 11.27
C GLU A 67 4.11 9.87 11.52
N LEU A 68 3.28 9.61 10.51
CA LEU A 68 2.15 8.68 10.64
C LEU A 68 2.61 7.27 11.01
N LEU A 69 3.61 6.72 10.31
CA LEU A 69 4.02 5.32 10.45
C LEU A 69 4.96 5.06 11.62
N SER A 70 5.61 6.07 12.18
CA SER A 70 6.52 5.91 13.34
C SER A 70 5.84 5.32 14.58
N SER A 71 4.54 5.45 14.71
CA SER A 71 3.73 4.94 15.82
C SER A 71 2.75 3.83 15.42
N LYS A 72 2.76 3.40 14.16
CA LYS A 72 1.80 2.45 13.59
C LYS A 72 2.48 1.15 13.15
N GLY A 73 1.79 0.03 13.39
CA GLY A 73 2.11 -1.19 12.69
C GLY A 73 1.66 -1.11 11.22
N ILE A 74 2.37 -1.75 10.32
CA ILE A 74 1.91 -1.95 8.94
C ILE A 74 1.62 -3.41 8.68
N VAL A 75 0.60 -3.65 7.86
CA VAL A 75 0.21 -4.97 7.36
C VAL A 75 0.24 -4.92 5.83
N GLY A 76 0.93 -5.86 5.21
CA GLY A 76 1.01 -5.93 3.75
C GLY A 76 1.42 -7.31 3.27
N HIS A 77 1.70 -7.45 1.99
CA HIS A 77 2.06 -8.71 1.37
C HIS A 77 3.41 -8.63 0.68
N ASN A 78 4.39 -9.43 1.10
CA ASN A 78 5.78 -9.36 0.63
C ASN A 78 6.44 -8.00 0.91
N LEU A 79 6.20 -7.47 2.10
CA LEU A 79 6.64 -6.14 2.54
C LEU A 79 8.16 -5.92 2.52
N LYS A 80 8.95 -6.97 2.37
CA LYS A 80 10.42 -6.83 2.24
C LYS A 80 10.80 -5.88 1.09
N PHE A 81 10.06 -5.91 -0.01
CA PHE A 81 10.25 -5.02 -1.16
C PHE A 81 9.92 -3.58 -0.77
N ASP A 82 8.75 -3.35 -0.20
CA ASP A 82 8.26 -2.03 0.21
C ASP A 82 9.15 -1.40 1.28
N LEU A 83 9.53 -2.16 2.30
CA LEU A 83 10.41 -1.72 3.39
C LEU A 83 11.78 -1.26 2.88
N LYS A 84 12.35 -1.91 1.86
CA LYS A 84 13.61 -1.47 1.24
C LYS A 84 13.52 -0.01 0.80
N TYR A 85 12.42 0.34 0.14
CA TYR A 85 12.20 1.71 -0.34
C TYR A 85 11.79 2.65 0.78
N LEU A 86 10.85 2.27 1.65
CA LEU A 86 10.44 3.09 2.79
C LEU A 86 11.65 3.50 3.64
N TYR A 87 12.53 2.58 3.97
CA TYR A 87 13.76 2.88 4.74
C TYR A 87 14.70 3.82 4.00
N SER A 88 14.79 3.75 2.68
CA SER A 88 15.61 4.70 1.91
C SER A 88 15.12 6.15 2.00
N TYR A 89 13.82 6.34 2.32
CA TYR A 89 13.21 7.64 2.62
C TYR A 89 13.20 7.97 4.13
N GLY A 90 13.80 7.13 4.98
CA GLY A 90 13.76 7.29 6.44
C GLY A 90 12.36 7.10 7.02
N ILE A 91 11.50 6.33 6.34
CA ILE A 91 10.17 5.94 6.83
C ILE A 91 10.31 4.59 7.51
N GLU A 92 10.18 4.58 8.85
CA GLU A 92 10.38 3.40 9.68
C GLU A 92 9.09 3.07 10.45
N PRO A 93 8.28 2.12 9.98
CA PRO A 93 7.08 1.69 10.69
C PRO A 93 7.42 1.09 12.06
N TYR A 94 6.55 1.32 13.05
CA TYR A 94 6.75 0.80 14.42
C TYR A 94 6.78 -0.73 14.46
N ALA A 95 5.96 -1.40 13.69
CA ALA A 95 5.90 -2.85 13.58
C ALA A 95 5.47 -3.27 12.17
N VAL A 96 5.78 -4.51 11.81
CA VAL A 96 5.48 -5.06 10.48
C VAL A 96 4.84 -6.43 10.60
N PHE A 97 3.72 -6.64 9.89
CA PHE A 97 3.10 -7.94 9.69
C PHE A 97 2.99 -8.24 8.18
N ASP A 98 3.65 -9.29 7.75
CA ASP A 98 3.69 -9.70 6.33
C ASP A 98 2.81 -10.94 6.10
N THR A 99 1.74 -10.77 5.33
CA THR A 99 0.78 -11.87 5.04
C THR A 99 1.40 -12.97 4.18
N MET A 100 2.44 -12.68 3.38
CA MET A 100 3.16 -13.74 2.65
C MET A 100 3.93 -14.64 3.63
N ILE A 101 4.65 -14.06 4.58
CA ILE A 101 5.38 -14.82 5.62
C ILE A 101 4.38 -15.60 6.49
N ALA A 102 3.28 -14.98 6.89
CA ALA A 102 2.23 -15.65 7.65
C ALA A 102 1.69 -16.88 6.90
N SER A 103 1.39 -16.75 5.61
CA SER A 103 0.94 -17.86 4.76
C SER A 103 2.00 -18.98 4.64
N GLN A 104 3.29 -18.62 4.55
CA GLN A 104 4.38 -19.60 4.54
C GLN A 104 4.48 -20.37 5.85
N LEU A 105 4.29 -19.69 6.98
CA LEU A 105 4.33 -20.34 8.31
C LEU A 105 3.12 -21.26 8.55
N LEU A 106 1.96 -20.93 8.01
CA LEU A 106 0.77 -21.78 8.08
C LEU A 106 0.92 -23.07 7.24
N GLY A 107 1.61 -22.99 6.09
CA GLY A 107 1.92 -24.14 5.26
C GLY A 107 0.70 -24.83 4.62
N ASP A 108 -0.42 -24.13 4.53
CA ASP A 108 -1.69 -24.66 4.01
C ASP A 108 -1.94 -24.37 2.52
N THR A 109 -0.98 -23.75 1.85
CA THR A 109 -0.97 -23.48 0.41
C THR A 109 0.44 -23.64 -0.17
N ASP A 110 0.53 -24.15 -1.42
CA ASP A 110 1.81 -24.38 -2.11
C ASP A 110 2.43 -23.09 -2.69
N LYS A 111 1.66 -22.02 -2.79
CA LYS A 111 2.08 -20.75 -3.41
C LYS A 111 1.59 -19.57 -2.59
N HIS A 112 2.50 -18.64 -2.33
CA HIS A 112 2.31 -17.52 -1.39
C HIS A 112 2.24 -16.15 -2.06
N SER A 113 2.00 -16.06 -3.39
CA SER A 113 1.72 -14.76 -4.02
C SER A 113 0.36 -14.22 -3.56
N LEU A 114 0.18 -12.88 -3.54
CA LEU A 114 -1.06 -12.24 -3.12
C LEU A 114 -2.30 -12.86 -3.78
N GLN A 115 -2.23 -13.14 -5.10
CA GLN A 115 -3.33 -13.76 -5.84
C GLN A 115 -3.67 -15.16 -5.32
N LYS A 116 -2.65 -15.94 -4.95
CA LYS A 116 -2.87 -17.30 -4.44
C LYS A 116 -3.41 -17.31 -3.02
N VAL A 117 -2.88 -16.43 -2.18
CA VAL A 117 -3.34 -16.25 -0.81
C VAL A 117 -4.78 -15.70 -0.80
N ALA A 118 -5.09 -14.70 -1.63
CA ALA A 118 -6.44 -14.17 -1.77
C ALA A 118 -7.44 -15.20 -2.29
N MET A 119 -7.02 -16.02 -3.27
CA MET A 119 -7.88 -17.10 -3.77
C MET A 119 -8.12 -18.17 -2.71
N HIS A 120 -7.07 -18.56 -1.97
CA HIS A 120 -7.16 -19.60 -0.94
C HIS A 120 -8.07 -19.21 0.22
N TYR A 121 -7.85 -18.01 0.80
CA TYR A 121 -8.57 -17.58 2.01
C TYR A 121 -9.88 -16.82 1.74
N LEU A 122 -9.97 -16.11 0.61
CA LEU A 122 -11.09 -15.20 0.31
C LEU A 122 -11.94 -15.66 -0.88
N GLY A 123 -11.47 -16.67 -1.64
CA GLY A 123 -12.11 -17.07 -2.90
C GLY A 123 -12.05 -15.97 -3.98
N GLN A 124 -11.15 -15.00 -3.87
CA GLN A 124 -11.06 -13.87 -4.79
C GLN A 124 -10.00 -14.11 -5.88
N VAL A 125 -10.40 -13.86 -7.13
CA VAL A 125 -9.49 -13.88 -8.29
C VAL A 125 -8.97 -12.46 -8.50
N LEU A 126 -7.64 -12.29 -8.41
CA LEU A 126 -6.98 -11.02 -8.68
C LEU A 126 -6.29 -11.06 -10.05
N ASP A 127 -6.51 -10.02 -10.85
CA ASP A 127 -5.83 -9.84 -12.12
C ASP A 127 -4.41 -9.28 -11.89
N LYS A 128 -3.43 -9.84 -12.59
CA LYS A 128 -2.02 -9.38 -12.58
C LYS A 128 -1.70 -8.33 -13.65
N GLY A 129 -2.65 -8.02 -14.53
CA GLY A 129 -2.40 -7.28 -15.77
C GLY A 129 -1.71 -5.94 -15.57
N LEU A 130 -1.87 -5.30 -14.41
CA LEU A 130 -1.30 -3.98 -14.14
C LEU A 130 -0.10 -3.98 -13.17
N GLN A 131 0.32 -5.12 -12.65
CA GLN A 131 1.49 -5.22 -11.76
C GLN A 131 2.78 -4.67 -12.41
N ALA A 132 2.96 -4.89 -13.72
CA ALA A 132 4.08 -4.39 -14.51
C ALA A 132 3.74 -3.08 -15.26
N SER A 133 2.79 -2.31 -14.76
CA SER A 133 2.35 -1.05 -15.36
C SER A 133 3.46 0.01 -15.33
N ASN A 134 3.39 0.98 -16.24
CA ASN A 134 4.32 2.12 -16.24
C ASN A 134 3.90 3.14 -15.15
N TRP A 135 4.39 2.94 -13.95
CA TRP A 135 4.15 3.86 -12.82
C TRP A 135 4.91 5.19 -12.93
N GLY A 136 5.85 5.32 -13.89
CA GLY A 136 6.64 6.54 -14.11
C GLY A 136 5.97 7.57 -15.02
N GLN A 137 4.83 7.25 -15.62
CA GLN A 137 4.16 8.18 -16.54
C GLN A 137 3.58 9.41 -15.79
N PRO A 138 3.48 10.57 -16.46
CA PRO A 138 3.01 11.81 -15.80
C PRO A 138 1.62 11.68 -15.18
N PHE A 139 0.69 11.03 -15.87
CA PHE A 139 -0.69 10.84 -15.41
C PHE A 139 -1.02 9.35 -15.31
N LEU A 140 -1.45 8.93 -14.13
CA LEU A 140 -1.90 7.57 -13.88
C LEU A 140 -3.35 7.39 -14.30
N GLY A 141 -3.64 6.30 -15.01
CA GLY A 141 -5.00 5.97 -15.43
C GLY A 141 -5.85 5.47 -14.26
N LYS A 142 -7.17 5.59 -14.42
CA LYS A 142 -8.12 5.10 -13.41
C LYS A 142 -7.91 3.62 -13.08
N GLU A 143 -7.67 2.78 -14.08
CA GLU A 143 -7.43 1.34 -13.91
C GLU A 143 -6.18 1.05 -13.08
N GLN A 144 -5.11 1.84 -13.25
CA GLN A 144 -3.90 1.72 -12.42
C GLN A 144 -4.20 2.06 -10.96
N LEU A 145 -4.92 3.15 -10.69
CA LEU A 145 -5.28 3.54 -9.35
C LEU A 145 -6.25 2.54 -8.69
N GLU A 146 -7.20 1.98 -9.45
CA GLU A 146 -8.10 0.92 -8.97
C GLU A 146 -7.32 -0.37 -8.64
N TYR A 147 -6.31 -0.72 -9.45
CA TYR A 147 -5.41 -1.85 -9.18
C TYR A 147 -4.65 -1.63 -7.88
N ALA A 148 -3.98 -0.49 -7.72
CA ALA A 148 -3.21 -0.15 -6.51
C ALA A 148 -4.09 -0.16 -5.25
N ALA A 149 -5.33 0.35 -5.32
CA ALA A 149 -6.27 0.31 -4.21
C ALA A 149 -6.74 -1.11 -3.88
N LEU A 150 -6.84 -1.99 -4.89
CA LEU A 150 -7.28 -3.36 -4.71
C LEU A 150 -6.27 -4.19 -3.93
N ASP A 151 -4.97 -4.02 -4.15
CA ASP A 151 -3.91 -4.76 -3.47
C ASP A 151 -3.98 -4.52 -1.95
N VAL A 152 -4.15 -3.28 -1.50
CA VAL A 152 -4.37 -2.96 -0.09
C VAL A 152 -5.71 -3.48 0.43
N LYS A 153 -6.79 -3.38 -0.37
CA LYS A 153 -8.11 -3.86 0.04
C LYS A 153 -8.14 -5.36 0.31
N VAL A 154 -7.39 -6.13 -0.45
CA VAL A 154 -7.36 -7.60 -0.34
C VAL A 154 -6.57 -8.04 0.88
N VAL A 155 -5.57 -7.28 1.29
CA VAL A 155 -4.77 -7.57 2.49
C VAL A 155 -5.54 -7.21 3.78
N ARG A 156 -6.47 -6.25 3.69
CA ARG A 156 -7.36 -5.84 4.77
C ARG A 156 -8.42 -6.89 5.09
#